data_7bfd6edc54ebb89a552c6d69188b76f8
#
_entry.id   7bfd6edc54ebb89a552c6d69188b76f8
#
_cell.length_a   1.000
_cell.length_b   1.000
_cell.length_c   1.000
_cell.angle_alpha   90.00
_cell.angle_beta   90.00
_cell.angle_gamma   90.00
#
_symmetry.space_group_name_H-M   'P 1'
#
loop_
_entity.id
_entity.type
_entity.pdbx_description
1 polymer ?
#
loop_
_entity_poly.entity_id
_entity_poly.type
_entity_poly.pdbx_seq_one_letter_code
_entity_poly.pdbx_strand_id
1 'polypeptide(L)'
;MNYTSENMLKIAKRYNNSKRSYLLVNPLQAKHMAVNPEKSLNMMNALGKILSEKYPDTKLVIGFAETATAIGAEVARCFNNDCNYIHTTREDIENYIPFSEEHSHAVEQKLCSENLTEYLSETKSVIFIDDEISTGKTLINIIDNFRKEFPELNQKEIICASLINRVSDENMKRLEISGIKCEYLLKLPDEDYEIKVKDIKVSESQKITDTSLKNPIKSIYTVPVINTRKGVNINEYYNFCIKTADKIIQKTGKLCGDTLVLGTEEFMYPALILGWKIGENAFCHATTRSPVGICSDENYPIKEGFKIPSFYDKNRETYIYNLRKYNNVIIFTDSKEIPQKAIYSLAKILENHECKNIFIVKGC
;
A
#
# COMPACT_ATOMS: atom_id res chain seq x y z
N MET A 1 10.02 17.69 -7.13
CA MET A 1 11.11 16.69 -6.98
C MET A 1 11.21 15.92 -8.28
N ASN A 2 12.41 15.62 -8.77
CA ASN A 2 12.56 14.73 -9.93
C ASN A 2 12.63 13.29 -9.42
N TYR A 3 11.78 12.39 -9.95
CA TYR A 3 11.70 10.99 -9.53
C TYR A 3 12.60 10.15 -10.43
N THR A 4 13.65 9.59 -9.84
CA THR A 4 14.69 8.81 -10.53
C THR A 4 14.91 7.47 -9.84
N SER A 5 15.64 6.56 -10.49
CA SER A 5 16.00 5.27 -9.87
C SER A 5 16.82 5.45 -8.58
N GLU A 6 17.58 6.54 -8.43
CA GLU A 6 18.37 6.78 -7.23
C GLU A 6 17.51 7.01 -5.98
N ASN A 7 16.37 7.73 -6.12
CA ASN A 7 15.51 8.08 -5.00
C ASN A 7 14.27 7.20 -4.86
N MET A 8 13.87 6.47 -5.91
CA MET A 8 12.69 5.61 -5.90
C MET A 8 12.99 4.12 -5.82
N LEU A 9 14.24 3.69 -6.00
CA LEU A 9 14.55 2.28 -6.14
C LEU A 9 15.67 1.84 -5.21
N LYS A 10 15.38 0.82 -4.41
CA LYS A 10 16.34 -0.06 -3.75
C LYS A 10 15.99 -1.50 -4.10
N ILE A 11 16.98 -2.38 -4.13
CA ILE A 11 16.76 -3.78 -4.47
C ILE A 11 17.01 -4.63 -3.23
N ALA A 12 16.02 -5.44 -2.86
CA ALA A 12 16.10 -6.40 -1.78
C ALA A 12 15.92 -7.83 -2.31
N LYS A 13 16.36 -8.82 -1.55
CA LYS A 13 16.12 -10.24 -1.81
C LYS A 13 14.90 -10.70 -1.02
N ARG A 14 13.99 -11.43 -1.65
CA ARG A 14 12.87 -12.06 -0.95
C ARG A 14 13.38 -13.25 -0.15
N TYR A 15 12.82 -13.45 1.04
CA TYR A 15 13.14 -14.62 1.83
C TYR A 15 12.31 -15.82 1.35
N ASN A 16 12.98 -16.94 1.06
CA ASN A 16 12.36 -18.23 0.64
C ASN A 16 11.32 -18.12 -0.50
N ASN A 17 11.57 -17.28 -1.49
CA ASN A 17 10.72 -17.19 -2.67
C ASN A 17 11.48 -17.64 -3.92
N SER A 18 11.13 -18.82 -4.47
CA SER A 18 11.76 -19.40 -5.65
C SER A 18 11.22 -18.86 -6.99
N LYS A 19 10.00 -18.28 -6.98
CA LYS A 19 9.39 -17.75 -8.22
C LYS A 19 9.97 -16.40 -8.63
N ARG A 20 10.29 -15.55 -7.64
CA ARG A 20 10.87 -14.23 -7.84
C ARG A 20 11.77 -13.93 -6.64
N SER A 21 13.08 -13.99 -6.83
CA SER A 21 14.04 -13.87 -5.72
C SER A 21 14.25 -12.44 -5.24
N TYR A 22 13.90 -11.42 -6.02
CA TYR A 22 14.09 -10.00 -5.67
C TYR A 22 12.78 -9.26 -5.38
N LEU A 23 12.92 -8.12 -4.72
CA LEU A 23 11.86 -7.14 -4.47
C LEU A 23 12.40 -5.74 -4.78
N LEU A 24 11.64 -4.95 -5.53
CA LEU A 24 11.90 -3.52 -5.68
C LEU A 24 11.31 -2.79 -4.48
N VAL A 25 12.17 -2.18 -3.69
CA VAL A 25 11.78 -1.40 -2.51
C VAL A 25 11.80 0.08 -2.88
N ASN A 26 10.64 0.73 -2.84
CA ASN A 26 10.55 2.16 -3.02
C ASN A 26 10.64 2.86 -1.66
N PRO A 27 11.71 3.63 -1.37
CA PRO A 27 11.89 4.30 -0.07
C PRO A 27 10.83 5.37 0.23
N LEU A 28 10.13 5.86 -0.81
CA LEU A 28 9.13 6.92 -0.66
C LEU A 28 7.70 6.38 -0.45
N GLN A 29 7.50 5.07 -0.46
CA GLN A 29 6.15 4.47 -0.45
C GLN A 29 5.56 4.26 0.94
N ALA A 30 6.34 4.45 2.02
CA ALA A 30 5.93 4.16 3.40
C ALA A 30 5.52 2.69 3.66
N LYS A 31 6.06 1.74 2.88
CA LYS A 31 5.68 0.33 2.98
C LYS A 31 6.75 -0.54 3.65
N HIS A 32 7.99 -0.44 3.20
CA HIS A 32 9.13 -1.20 3.74
C HIS A 32 10.12 -0.32 4.50
N MET A 33 9.98 0.98 4.37
CA MET A 33 10.82 1.99 5.01
C MET A 33 9.94 3.14 5.49
N ALA A 34 10.25 3.66 6.68
CA ALA A 34 9.60 4.86 7.18
C ALA A 34 10.01 6.08 6.36
N VAL A 35 9.06 6.91 6.00
CA VAL A 35 9.28 8.11 5.18
C VAL A 35 8.44 9.28 5.70
N ASN A 36 8.90 10.50 5.45
CA ASN A 36 8.08 11.69 5.66
C ASN A 36 6.82 11.62 4.78
N PRO A 37 5.60 11.76 5.34
CA PRO A 37 4.34 11.56 4.63
C PRO A 37 4.14 12.51 3.44
N GLU A 38 4.63 13.74 3.52
CA GLU A 38 4.54 14.69 2.41
C GLU A 38 5.34 14.22 1.19
N LYS A 39 6.53 13.63 1.40
CA LYS A 39 7.33 13.06 0.30
C LYS A 39 6.61 11.90 -0.37
N SER A 40 5.95 11.05 0.42
CA SER A 40 5.16 9.92 -0.08
C SER A 40 3.95 10.40 -0.89
N LEU A 41 3.15 11.30 -0.33
CA LEU A 41 1.98 11.87 -1.00
C LEU A 41 2.35 12.64 -2.27
N ASN A 42 3.43 13.43 -2.24
CA ASN A 42 3.91 14.16 -3.42
C ASN A 42 4.35 13.23 -4.55
N MET A 43 4.96 12.07 -4.24
CA MET A 43 5.31 11.08 -5.25
C MET A 43 4.05 10.46 -5.89
N MET A 44 3.08 10.06 -5.08
CA MET A 44 1.81 9.49 -5.58
C MET A 44 1.03 10.52 -6.39
N ASN A 45 0.99 11.77 -5.93
CA ASN A 45 0.35 12.89 -6.61
C ASN A 45 0.99 13.22 -7.96
N ALA A 46 2.31 13.04 -8.09
CA ALA A 46 3.00 13.24 -9.38
C ALA A 46 2.51 12.25 -10.45
N LEU A 47 2.28 11.00 -10.10
CA LEU A 47 1.64 10.03 -10.99
C LEU A 47 0.18 10.45 -11.31
N GLY A 48 -0.56 10.87 -10.29
CA GLY A 48 -1.94 11.33 -10.43
C GLY A 48 -2.09 12.51 -11.40
N LYS A 49 -1.17 13.48 -11.34
CA LYS A 49 -1.15 14.63 -12.28
C LYS A 49 -0.93 14.20 -13.72
N ILE A 50 0.05 13.31 -13.98
CA ILE A 50 0.28 12.75 -15.32
C ILE A 50 -1.01 12.13 -15.86
N LEU A 51 -1.70 11.35 -15.02
CA LEU A 51 -2.90 10.63 -15.41
C LEU A 51 -4.09 11.57 -15.61
N SER A 52 -4.31 12.53 -14.72
CA SER A 52 -5.43 13.46 -14.81
C SER A 52 -5.31 14.43 -16.00
N GLU A 53 -4.08 14.78 -16.40
CA GLU A 53 -3.83 15.58 -17.60
C GLU A 53 -4.09 14.78 -18.89
N LYS A 54 -3.72 13.49 -18.91
CA LYS A 54 -3.91 12.63 -20.10
C LYS A 54 -5.34 12.08 -20.24
N TYR A 55 -6.00 11.80 -19.12
CA TYR A 55 -7.29 11.11 -19.05
C TYR A 55 -8.30 11.87 -18.17
N PRO A 56 -8.60 13.14 -18.48
CA PRO A 56 -9.38 14.02 -17.59
C PRO A 56 -10.83 13.55 -17.33
N ASP A 57 -11.37 12.69 -18.19
CA ASP A 57 -12.73 12.14 -18.08
C ASP A 57 -12.80 10.86 -17.23
N THR A 58 -11.72 10.49 -16.53
CA THR A 58 -11.72 9.33 -15.63
C THR A 58 -12.53 9.62 -14.38
N LYS A 59 -13.48 8.73 -14.07
CA LYS A 59 -14.28 8.76 -12.85
C LYS A 59 -14.15 7.49 -11.99
N LEU A 60 -13.30 6.55 -12.39
CA LEU A 60 -13.03 5.33 -11.62
C LEU A 60 -11.55 5.00 -11.61
N VAL A 61 -11.01 4.92 -10.39
CA VAL A 61 -9.64 4.46 -10.11
C VAL A 61 -9.70 3.22 -9.23
N ILE A 62 -9.01 2.16 -9.62
CA ILE A 62 -8.95 0.87 -8.93
C ILE A 62 -7.51 0.61 -8.48
N GLY A 63 -7.26 0.58 -7.17
CA GLY A 63 -5.94 0.26 -6.60
C GLY A 63 -5.76 -1.23 -6.30
N PHE A 64 -4.60 -1.81 -6.62
CA PHE A 64 -4.33 -3.21 -6.26
C PHE A 64 -3.76 -3.33 -4.83
N ALA A 65 -4.40 -4.16 -4.03
CA ALA A 65 -3.88 -4.51 -2.71
C ALA A 65 -2.64 -5.44 -2.82
N GLU A 66 -1.70 -5.29 -1.95
CA GLU A 66 -1.68 -4.52 -0.70
C GLU A 66 -1.08 -3.13 -0.92
N THR A 67 -0.12 -3.01 -1.81
CA THR A 67 0.84 -1.92 -1.92
C THR A 67 0.30 -0.69 -2.61
N ALA A 68 -0.66 -0.83 -3.51
CA ALA A 68 -1.18 0.30 -4.27
C ALA A 68 -2.46 0.92 -3.71
N THR A 69 -2.92 0.53 -2.51
CA THR A 69 -4.13 1.12 -1.92
C THR A 69 -3.98 2.62 -1.66
N ALA A 70 -2.87 3.05 -1.06
CA ALA A 70 -2.63 4.47 -0.83
C ALA A 70 -2.31 5.23 -2.13
N ILE A 71 -1.59 4.58 -3.06
CA ILE A 71 -1.26 5.17 -4.36
C ILE A 71 -2.54 5.46 -5.14
N GLY A 72 -3.44 4.46 -5.24
CA GLY A 72 -4.71 4.61 -5.95
C GLY A 72 -5.59 5.70 -5.38
N ALA A 73 -5.68 5.81 -4.05
CA ALA A 73 -6.43 6.87 -3.38
C ALA A 73 -5.87 8.27 -3.70
N GLU A 74 -4.54 8.46 -3.59
CA GLU A 74 -3.94 9.77 -3.88
C GLU A 74 -3.98 10.11 -5.37
N VAL A 75 -3.84 9.12 -6.27
CA VAL A 75 -4.03 9.31 -7.71
C VAL A 75 -5.46 9.74 -8.01
N ALA A 76 -6.46 9.05 -7.46
CA ALA A 76 -7.87 9.40 -7.67
C ALA A 76 -8.18 10.84 -7.26
N ARG A 77 -7.54 11.34 -6.21
CA ARG A 77 -7.69 12.72 -5.73
C ARG A 77 -7.24 13.79 -6.74
N CYS A 78 -6.45 13.41 -7.74
CA CYS A 78 -6.01 14.34 -8.79
C CYS A 78 -7.06 14.56 -9.89
N PHE A 79 -8.13 13.78 -9.90
CA PHE A 79 -9.24 13.90 -10.85
C PHE A 79 -10.34 14.82 -10.33
N ASN A 80 -11.40 14.99 -11.14
CA ASN A 80 -12.54 15.80 -10.78
C ASN A 80 -13.27 15.30 -9.53
N ASN A 81 -14.12 16.14 -8.95
CA ASN A 81 -14.79 15.89 -7.66
C ASN A 81 -15.71 14.66 -7.64
N ASP A 82 -16.10 14.14 -8.78
CA ASP A 82 -16.96 12.97 -8.94
C ASP A 82 -16.18 11.66 -9.23
N CYS A 83 -14.86 11.66 -9.06
CA CYS A 83 -14.07 10.46 -9.21
C CYS A 83 -14.29 9.49 -8.04
N ASN A 84 -14.58 8.24 -8.38
CA ASN A 84 -14.72 7.14 -7.43
C ASN A 84 -13.41 6.36 -7.32
N TYR A 85 -13.13 5.92 -6.11
CA TYR A 85 -11.99 5.09 -5.77
C TYR A 85 -12.43 3.80 -5.10
N ILE A 86 -11.88 2.68 -5.54
CA ILE A 86 -12.03 1.36 -4.92
C ILE A 86 -10.69 0.65 -4.97
N HIS A 87 -10.44 -0.30 -4.07
CA HIS A 87 -9.27 -1.15 -4.19
C HIS A 87 -9.61 -2.62 -4.02
N THR A 88 -8.80 -3.48 -4.62
CA THR A 88 -8.86 -4.91 -4.36
C THR A 88 -8.47 -5.20 -2.92
N THR A 89 -8.86 -6.37 -2.42
CA THR A 89 -8.52 -6.77 -1.06
C THR A 89 -8.24 -8.26 -0.97
N ARG A 90 -7.47 -8.65 0.03
CA ARG A 90 -7.28 -10.06 0.44
C ARG A 90 -8.10 -10.39 1.69
N GLU A 91 -8.82 -9.41 2.22
CA GLU A 91 -9.74 -9.61 3.34
C GLU A 91 -11.06 -10.23 2.86
N ASP A 92 -11.84 -10.74 3.80
CA ASP A 92 -13.15 -11.27 3.48
C ASP A 92 -14.14 -10.14 3.25
N ILE A 93 -14.77 -10.17 2.07
CA ILE A 93 -15.81 -9.25 1.65
C ILE A 93 -16.94 -10.04 0.97
N GLU A 94 -18.14 -9.51 1.04
CA GLU A 94 -19.29 -10.01 0.29
C GLU A 94 -19.32 -9.42 -1.13
N ASN A 95 -20.04 -10.07 -2.05
CA ASN A 95 -20.29 -9.57 -3.41
C ASN A 95 -19.00 -9.12 -4.15
N TYR A 96 -18.12 -10.08 -4.43
CA TYR A 96 -16.83 -9.77 -5.04
C TYR A 96 -16.57 -10.56 -6.32
N ILE A 97 -15.70 -9.98 -7.16
CA ILE A 97 -15.06 -10.64 -8.29
C ILE A 97 -13.71 -11.18 -7.79
N PRO A 98 -13.47 -12.49 -7.94
CA PRO A 98 -12.18 -13.08 -7.58
C PRO A 98 -11.14 -12.80 -8.67
N PHE A 99 -9.92 -12.47 -8.25
CA PHE A 99 -8.74 -12.44 -9.11
C PHE A 99 -7.72 -13.45 -8.59
N SER A 100 -7.28 -14.33 -9.49
CA SER A 100 -6.23 -15.31 -9.20
C SER A 100 -5.10 -15.17 -10.21
N GLU A 101 -3.88 -15.45 -9.79
CA GLU A 101 -2.76 -15.62 -10.73
C GLU A 101 -2.96 -16.92 -11.54
N GLU A 102 -2.44 -16.94 -12.77
CA GLU A 102 -2.65 -17.99 -13.80
C GLU A 102 -2.33 -19.43 -13.34
N HIS A 103 -1.60 -19.60 -12.24
CA HIS A 103 -1.20 -20.89 -11.68
C HIS A 103 -1.54 -21.05 -10.19
N SER A 104 -2.40 -20.19 -9.66
CA SER A 104 -2.87 -20.26 -8.28
C SER A 104 -4.30 -20.81 -8.23
N HIS A 105 -4.50 -21.87 -7.44
CA HIS A 105 -5.85 -22.39 -7.15
C HIS A 105 -6.56 -21.59 -6.05
N ALA A 106 -5.89 -20.62 -5.45
CA ALA A 106 -6.45 -19.77 -4.41
C ALA A 106 -6.82 -18.39 -4.97
N VAL A 107 -7.95 -17.86 -4.55
CA VAL A 107 -8.33 -16.45 -4.79
C VAL A 107 -7.35 -15.56 -4.05
N GLU A 108 -6.47 -14.87 -4.80
CA GLU A 108 -5.43 -14.04 -4.18
C GLU A 108 -5.92 -12.63 -3.87
N GLN A 109 -6.83 -12.11 -4.69
CA GLN A 109 -7.43 -10.79 -4.52
C GLN A 109 -8.91 -10.83 -4.87
N LYS A 110 -9.67 -9.94 -4.25
CA LYS A 110 -11.11 -9.76 -4.43
C LYS A 110 -11.38 -8.29 -4.71
N LEU A 111 -12.31 -7.99 -5.61
CA LEU A 111 -12.82 -6.64 -5.84
C LEU A 111 -14.33 -6.63 -5.59
N CYS A 112 -14.81 -5.77 -4.70
CA CYS A 112 -16.24 -5.64 -4.43
C CYS A 112 -16.98 -5.19 -5.69
N SER A 113 -18.09 -5.87 -6.03
CA SER A 113 -18.87 -5.61 -7.23
C SER A 113 -20.11 -4.73 -7.00
N GLU A 114 -20.45 -4.43 -5.74
CA GLU A 114 -21.72 -3.79 -5.37
C GLU A 114 -22.04 -2.51 -6.17
N ASN A 115 -21.05 -1.63 -6.34
CA ASN A 115 -21.24 -0.32 -6.99
C ASN A 115 -20.54 -0.21 -8.36
N LEU A 116 -19.91 -1.29 -8.85
CA LEU A 116 -19.08 -1.21 -10.05
C LEU A 116 -19.87 -0.88 -11.33
N THR A 117 -21.07 -1.44 -11.49
CA THR A 117 -21.92 -1.12 -12.65
C THR A 117 -22.26 0.37 -12.70
N GLU A 118 -22.58 0.99 -11.57
CA GLU A 118 -22.84 2.41 -11.48
C GLU A 118 -21.60 3.23 -11.87
N TYR A 119 -20.46 2.94 -11.23
CA TYR A 119 -19.19 3.63 -11.50
C TYR A 119 -18.75 3.50 -12.97
N LEU A 120 -18.94 2.31 -13.55
CA LEU A 120 -18.61 2.07 -14.95
C LEU A 120 -19.54 2.82 -15.90
N SER A 121 -20.81 3.00 -15.57
CA SER A 121 -21.75 3.74 -16.41
C SER A 121 -21.37 5.22 -16.54
N GLU A 122 -20.75 5.80 -15.54
CA GLU A 122 -20.42 7.22 -15.45
C GLU A 122 -19.05 7.61 -16.03
N THR A 123 -18.16 6.64 -16.21
CA THR A 123 -16.77 6.90 -16.63
C THR A 123 -16.54 6.61 -18.11
N LYS A 124 -15.63 7.37 -18.75
CA LYS A 124 -15.13 7.05 -20.10
C LYS A 124 -13.88 6.18 -20.06
N SER A 125 -13.09 6.29 -19.00
CA SER A 125 -11.87 5.54 -18.81
C SER A 125 -11.78 5.00 -17.39
N VAL A 126 -11.13 3.83 -17.23
CA VAL A 126 -10.86 3.19 -15.94
C VAL A 126 -9.36 3.07 -15.76
N ILE A 127 -8.87 3.50 -14.62
CA ILE A 127 -7.44 3.44 -14.28
C ILE A 127 -7.21 2.39 -13.19
N PHE A 128 -6.37 1.42 -13.51
CA PHE A 128 -5.86 0.42 -12.57
C PHE A 128 -4.48 0.83 -12.08
N ILE A 129 -4.30 0.88 -10.77
CA ILE A 129 -3.06 1.34 -10.14
C ILE A 129 -2.35 0.18 -9.43
N ASP A 130 -1.07 0.01 -9.75
CA ASP A 130 -0.16 -0.85 -8.99
C ASP A 130 1.09 -0.07 -8.55
N ASP A 131 1.87 -0.61 -7.64
CA ASP A 131 3.16 -0.02 -7.24
C ASP A 131 4.24 -0.31 -8.29
N GLU A 132 4.23 -1.51 -8.88
CA GLU A 132 5.16 -1.98 -9.91
C GLU A 132 4.45 -2.79 -10.99
N ILE A 133 4.65 -2.43 -12.25
CA ILE A 133 4.25 -3.29 -13.38
C ILE A 133 5.51 -3.92 -14.00
N SER A 134 5.54 -5.26 -14.00
CA SER A 134 6.67 -6.04 -14.52
C SER A 134 6.44 -6.57 -15.93
N THR A 135 5.65 -7.63 -16.08
CA THR A 135 5.33 -8.22 -17.39
C THR A 135 3.97 -7.79 -17.92
N GLY A 136 3.10 -7.30 -17.06
CA GLY A 136 1.72 -6.96 -17.40
C GLY A 136 0.78 -8.17 -17.61
N LYS A 137 1.29 -9.42 -17.53
CA LYS A 137 0.46 -10.62 -17.77
C LYS A 137 -0.70 -10.73 -16.78
N THR A 138 -0.44 -10.55 -15.50
CA THR A 138 -1.47 -10.57 -14.46
C THR A 138 -2.53 -9.50 -14.70
N LEU A 139 -2.13 -8.31 -15.14
CA LEU A 139 -3.04 -7.22 -15.47
C LEU A 139 -3.96 -7.57 -16.65
N ILE A 140 -3.42 -8.14 -17.72
CA ILE A 140 -4.22 -8.60 -18.87
C ILE A 140 -5.28 -9.61 -18.39
N ASN A 141 -4.87 -10.61 -17.63
CA ASN A 141 -5.80 -11.63 -17.12
C ASN A 141 -6.89 -11.05 -16.21
N ILE A 142 -6.53 -10.13 -15.34
CA ILE A 142 -7.49 -9.44 -14.46
C ILE A 142 -8.48 -8.65 -15.30
N ILE A 143 -8.01 -7.87 -16.27
CA ILE A 143 -8.85 -7.02 -17.12
C ILE A 143 -9.75 -7.87 -18.01
N ASP A 144 -9.25 -8.98 -18.57
CA ASP A 144 -10.06 -9.89 -19.38
C ASP A 144 -11.16 -10.58 -18.56
N ASN A 145 -10.89 -10.94 -17.31
CA ASN A 145 -11.92 -11.43 -16.40
C ASN A 145 -12.93 -10.35 -16.06
N PHE A 146 -12.46 -9.12 -15.85
CA PHE A 146 -13.32 -7.97 -15.58
C PHE A 146 -14.25 -7.65 -16.76
N ARG A 147 -13.74 -7.76 -18.00
CA ARG A 147 -14.54 -7.57 -19.23
C ARG A 147 -15.61 -8.64 -19.42
N LYS A 148 -15.40 -9.87 -18.92
CA LYS A 148 -16.40 -10.93 -18.94
C LYS A 148 -17.55 -10.66 -17.98
N GLU A 149 -17.23 -10.18 -16.77
CA GLU A 149 -18.23 -9.85 -15.75
C GLU A 149 -18.94 -8.51 -16.05
N PHE A 150 -18.24 -7.56 -16.66
CA PHE A 150 -18.75 -6.22 -17.02
C PHE A 150 -18.45 -5.94 -18.49
N PRO A 151 -19.32 -6.38 -19.43
CA PRO A 151 -19.10 -6.18 -20.87
C PRO A 151 -18.99 -4.71 -21.29
N GLU A 152 -19.57 -3.78 -20.53
CA GLU A 152 -19.45 -2.34 -20.74
C GLU A 152 -18.01 -1.82 -20.68
N LEU A 153 -17.12 -2.53 -20.03
CA LEU A 153 -15.66 -2.24 -20.02
C LEU A 153 -15.03 -2.30 -21.41
N ASN A 154 -15.60 -3.06 -22.35
CA ASN A 154 -15.12 -3.11 -23.73
C ASN A 154 -15.28 -1.79 -24.48
N GLN A 155 -16.13 -0.89 -23.98
CA GLN A 155 -16.37 0.45 -24.54
C GLN A 155 -15.58 1.53 -23.79
N LYS A 156 -14.81 1.17 -22.76
CA LYS A 156 -14.04 2.11 -21.96
C LYS A 156 -12.57 2.06 -22.34
N GLU A 157 -11.91 3.19 -22.17
CA GLU A 157 -10.46 3.26 -22.25
C GLU A 157 -9.88 2.66 -20.96
N ILE A 158 -9.00 1.66 -21.11
CA ILE A 158 -8.36 0.96 -19.97
C ILE A 158 -6.92 1.41 -19.84
N ILE A 159 -6.59 1.92 -18.67
CA ILE A 159 -5.24 2.37 -18.32
C ILE A 159 -4.73 1.58 -17.14
N CYS A 160 -3.53 1.02 -17.24
CA CYS A 160 -2.77 0.50 -16.12
C CYS A 160 -1.64 1.45 -15.81
N ALA A 161 -1.52 1.88 -14.56
CA ALA A 161 -0.49 2.83 -14.18
C ALA A 161 0.25 2.38 -12.92
N SER A 162 1.54 2.74 -12.83
CA SER A 162 2.38 2.38 -11.68
C SER A 162 3.41 3.45 -11.34
N LEU A 163 3.91 3.39 -10.10
CA LEU A 163 5.07 4.20 -9.71
C LEU A 163 6.32 3.74 -10.47
N ILE A 164 6.50 2.42 -10.62
CA ILE A 164 7.65 1.80 -11.29
C ILE A 164 7.15 0.90 -12.40
N ASN A 165 7.66 1.11 -13.60
CA ASN A 165 7.41 0.27 -14.76
C ASN A 165 8.71 -0.34 -15.27
N ARG A 166 8.73 -1.66 -15.43
CA ARG A 166 9.83 -2.41 -16.05
C ARG A 166 9.36 -3.38 -17.12
N VAL A 167 8.20 -3.10 -17.70
CA VAL A 167 7.65 -3.89 -18.80
C VAL A 167 8.57 -3.78 -20.02
N SER A 168 8.99 -4.90 -20.58
CA SER A 168 9.76 -4.92 -21.83
C SER A 168 8.95 -4.40 -23.01
N ASP A 169 9.61 -3.99 -24.09
CA ASP A 169 8.93 -3.48 -25.29
C ASP A 169 8.00 -4.53 -25.90
N GLU A 170 8.37 -5.82 -25.84
CA GLU A 170 7.49 -6.91 -26.29
C GLU A 170 6.22 -7.00 -25.46
N ASN A 171 6.33 -6.92 -24.14
CA ASN A 171 5.18 -6.96 -23.25
C ASN A 171 4.35 -5.66 -23.33
N MET A 172 4.96 -4.50 -23.59
CA MET A 172 4.21 -3.26 -23.87
C MET A 172 3.31 -3.43 -25.09
N LYS A 173 3.81 -4.02 -26.19
CA LYS A 173 3.00 -4.34 -27.37
C LYS A 173 1.85 -5.29 -27.06
N ARG A 174 2.08 -6.28 -26.17
CA ARG A 174 0.99 -7.18 -25.73
C ARG A 174 -0.11 -6.44 -24.99
N LEU A 175 0.24 -5.50 -24.09
CA LEU A 175 -0.73 -4.65 -23.41
C LEU A 175 -1.54 -3.81 -24.42
N GLU A 176 -0.86 -3.18 -25.37
CA GLU A 176 -1.52 -2.40 -26.44
C GLU A 176 -2.49 -3.25 -27.29
N ILE A 177 -2.07 -4.45 -27.70
CA ILE A 177 -2.92 -5.40 -28.46
C ILE A 177 -4.16 -5.79 -27.63
N SER A 178 -4.00 -5.91 -26.29
CA SER A 178 -5.12 -6.16 -25.37
C SER A 178 -5.97 -4.92 -25.10
N GLY A 179 -5.71 -3.79 -25.77
CA GLY A 179 -6.43 -2.52 -25.58
C GLY A 179 -6.16 -1.89 -24.22
N ILE A 180 -4.96 -2.08 -23.66
CA ILE A 180 -4.55 -1.56 -22.35
C ILE A 180 -3.42 -0.56 -22.55
N LYS A 181 -3.65 0.70 -22.17
CA LYS A 181 -2.59 1.71 -22.08
C LYS A 181 -1.78 1.54 -20.81
N CYS A 182 -0.48 1.79 -20.89
CA CYS A 182 0.41 1.62 -19.73
C CYS A 182 1.14 2.94 -19.42
N GLU A 183 0.89 3.50 -18.23
CA GLU A 183 1.48 4.75 -17.78
C GLU A 183 2.34 4.53 -16.53
N TYR A 184 3.28 5.42 -16.26
CA TYR A 184 4.20 5.25 -15.14
C TYR A 184 4.84 6.57 -14.70
N LEU A 185 5.30 6.60 -13.46
CA LEU A 185 6.11 7.70 -12.96
C LEU A 185 7.60 7.50 -13.29
N LEU A 186 8.10 6.26 -13.17
CA LEU A 186 9.47 5.89 -13.47
C LEU A 186 9.53 4.63 -14.34
N LYS A 187 10.16 4.74 -15.51
CA LYS A 187 10.52 3.59 -16.35
C LYS A 187 11.90 3.09 -15.96
N LEU A 188 12.00 1.79 -15.67
CA LEU A 188 13.25 1.12 -15.46
C LEU A 188 13.69 0.37 -16.74
N PRO A 189 15.00 0.19 -16.95
CA PRO A 189 15.49 -0.66 -18.02
C PRO A 189 15.08 -2.12 -17.81
N ASP A 190 15.00 -2.85 -18.91
CA ASP A 190 14.77 -4.31 -18.89
C ASP A 190 16.06 -5.01 -18.49
N GLU A 191 16.23 -5.23 -17.20
CA GLU A 191 17.40 -5.85 -16.59
C GLU A 191 17.01 -7.10 -15.80
N ASP A 192 17.95 -8.02 -15.67
CA ASP A 192 17.81 -9.18 -14.79
C ASP A 192 18.11 -8.80 -13.33
N TYR A 193 17.04 -8.47 -12.59
CA TYR A 193 17.15 -8.13 -11.17
C TYR A 193 17.46 -9.34 -10.29
N GLU A 194 17.28 -10.58 -10.76
CA GLU A 194 17.63 -11.78 -10.01
C GLU A 194 19.13 -11.91 -9.85
N ILE A 195 19.88 -11.58 -10.90
CA ILE A 195 21.35 -11.55 -10.85
C ILE A 195 21.85 -10.58 -9.80
N LYS A 196 21.18 -9.41 -9.64
CA LYS A 196 21.59 -8.38 -8.66
C LYS A 196 21.48 -8.84 -7.20
N VAL A 197 20.68 -9.85 -6.92
CA VAL A 197 20.47 -10.36 -5.55
C VAL A 197 21.00 -11.77 -5.34
N LYS A 198 21.50 -12.43 -6.38
CA LYS A 198 21.90 -13.84 -6.37
C LYS A 198 22.86 -14.17 -5.20
N ASP A 199 23.90 -13.38 -5.06
CA ASP A 199 24.96 -13.63 -4.09
C ASP A 199 24.71 -12.99 -2.72
N ILE A 200 23.61 -12.24 -2.55
CA ILE A 200 23.25 -11.63 -1.27
C ILE A 200 22.76 -12.73 -0.32
N LYS A 201 23.45 -12.87 0.80
CA LYS A 201 23.05 -13.76 1.89
C LYS A 201 22.07 -13.02 2.79
N VAL A 202 20.89 -13.57 2.97
CA VAL A 202 19.84 -12.97 3.81
C VAL A 202 19.38 -13.91 4.89
N SER A 203 18.97 -13.34 6.01
CA SER A 203 18.31 -14.04 7.12
C SER A 203 16.81 -13.78 7.14
N GLU A 204 16.08 -14.58 7.89
CA GLU A 204 14.66 -14.40 8.15
C GLU A 204 14.41 -13.25 9.12
N SER A 205 13.23 -12.64 9.02
CA SER A 205 12.73 -11.68 10.02
C SER A 205 12.58 -12.34 11.38
N GLN A 206 12.96 -11.62 12.44
CA GLN A 206 12.92 -12.11 13.82
C GLN A 206 11.47 -12.29 14.30
N LYS A 207 11.24 -13.31 15.11
CA LYS A 207 9.96 -13.52 15.80
C LYS A 207 10.11 -13.19 17.27
N ILE A 208 9.27 -12.26 17.76
CA ILE A 208 9.23 -11.95 19.19
C ILE A 208 8.33 -12.96 19.90
N THR A 209 8.87 -13.61 20.89
CA THR A 209 8.17 -14.59 21.75
C THR A 209 7.67 -13.98 23.05
N ASP A 210 8.48 -13.11 23.67
CA ASP A 210 8.08 -12.33 24.84
C ASP A 210 7.31 -11.08 24.40
N THR A 211 6.06 -10.97 24.82
CA THR A 211 5.18 -9.84 24.54
C THR A 211 4.86 -9.04 25.81
N SER A 212 5.57 -9.26 26.91
CA SER A 212 5.44 -8.48 28.14
C SER A 212 5.96 -7.05 27.92
N LEU A 213 5.15 -6.06 28.27
CA LEU A 213 5.50 -4.65 28.15
C LEU A 213 5.95 -4.09 29.49
N LYS A 214 7.01 -3.29 29.50
CA LYS A 214 7.45 -2.50 30.65
C LYS A 214 6.58 -1.25 30.80
N ASN A 215 6.19 -0.65 29.68
CA ASN A 215 5.35 0.53 29.64
C ASN A 215 3.97 0.16 29.08
N PRO A 216 2.88 0.63 29.70
CA PRO A 216 1.55 0.39 29.18
C PRO A 216 1.35 1.14 27.85
N ILE A 217 0.54 0.56 26.96
CA ILE A 217 0.01 1.29 25.80
C ILE A 217 -0.81 2.47 26.33
N LYS A 218 -0.50 3.69 25.87
CA LYS A 218 -1.07 4.90 26.47
C LYS A 218 -2.57 5.05 26.28
N SER A 219 -3.08 4.69 25.10
CA SER A 219 -4.49 4.85 24.80
C SER A 219 -4.91 4.00 23.63
N ILE A 220 -6.12 3.47 23.66
CA ILE A 220 -6.82 2.89 22.53
C ILE A 220 -7.99 3.82 22.22
N TYR A 221 -7.94 4.48 21.08
CA TYR A 221 -9.02 5.34 20.62
C TYR A 221 -9.80 4.66 19.52
N THR A 222 -11.11 4.82 19.53
CA THR A 222 -11.96 4.41 18.41
C THR A 222 -12.38 5.65 17.63
N VAL A 223 -12.26 5.57 16.32
CA VAL A 223 -12.66 6.60 15.37
C VAL A 223 -13.45 5.98 14.23
N PRO A 224 -14.42 6.70 13.64
CA PRO A 224 -15.09 6.19 12.44
C PRO A 224 -14.08 6.07 11.29
N VAL A 225 -14.29 5.08 10.43
CA VAL A 225 -13.54 4.89 9.17
C VAL A 225 -14.50 4.55 8.04
N ILE A 226 -14.12 4.90 6.81
CA ILE A 226 -14.86 4.53 5.61
C ILE A 226 -14.17 3.30 4.99
N ASN A 227 -14.97 2.31 4.60
CA ASN A 227 -14.47 1.09 3.98
C ASN A 227 -14.28 1.29 2.47
N THR A 228 -13.08 1.62 2.05
CA THR A 228 -12.71 1.84 0.65
C THR A 228 -12.75 0.57 -0.21
N ARG A 229 -12.83 -0.62 0.41
CA ARG A 229 -13.05 -1.89 -0.32
C ARG A 229 -14.40 -1.95 -1.02
N LYS A 230 -15.39 -1.16 -0.56
CA LYS A 230 -16.73 -1.08 -1.16
C LYS A 230 -16.86 0.03 -2.22
N GLY A 231 -15.82 0.81 -2.42
CA GLY A 231 -15.86 1.98 -3.28
C GLY A 231 -16.33 3.24 -2.54
N VAL A 232 -15.76 4.37 -2.90
CA VAL A 232 -16.02 5.68 -2.27
C VAL A 232 -15.84 6.81 -3.29
N ASN A 233 -16.57 7.91 -3.12
CA ASN A 233 -16.16 9.16 -3.74
C ASN A 233 -14.86 9.63 -3.09
N ILE A 234 -13.84 9.91 -3.88
CA ILE A 234 -12.49 10.17 -3.35
C ILE A 234 -12.41 11.47 -2.54
N ASN A 235 -13.13 12.51 -2.93
CA ASN A 235 -13.10 13.79 -2.21
C ASN A 235 -13.82 13.71 -0.87
N GLU A 236 -14.92 12.98 -0.80
CA GLU A 236 -15.60 12.70 0.46
C GLU A 236 -14.70 11.89 1.39
N TYR A 237 -14.03 10.88 0.87
CA TYR A 237 -13.09 10.06 1.61
C TYR A 237 -11.88 10.85 2.11
N TYR A 238 -11.27 11.68 1.26
CA TYR A 238 -10.17 12.55 1.65
C TYR A 238 -10.56 13.50 2.77
N ASN A 239 -11.69 14.20 2.61
CA ASN A 239 -12.21 15.12 3.63
C ASN A 239 -12.52 14.38 4.94
N PHE A 240 -13.01 13.16 4.86
CA PHE A 240 -13.23 12.32 6.02
C PHE A 240 -11.92 11.95 6.72
N CYS A 241 -10.86 11.57 5.96
CA CYS A 241 -9.53 11.29 6.51
C CYS A 241 -8.95 12.52 7.22
N ILE A 242 -9.10 13.72 6.66
CA ILE A 242 -8.68 14.99 7.29
C ILE A 242 -9.38 15.18 8.63
N LYS A 243 -10.72 15.08 8.66
CA LYS A 243 -11.50 15.25 9.90
C LYS A 243 -11.15 14.20 10.95
N THR A 244 -10.88 12.98 10.51
CA THR A 244 -10.46 11.89 11.41
C THR A 244 -9.08 12.14 11.97
N ALA A 245 -8.13 12.61 11.16
CA ALA A 245 -6.79 13.00 11.60
C ALA A 245 -6.85 14.12 12.65
N ASP A 246 -7.67 15.16 12.44
CA ASP A 246 -7.86 16.25 13.39
C ASP A 246 -8.40 15.73 14.75
N LYS A 247 -9.35 14.81 14.74
CA LYS A 247 -9.86 14.16 15.96
C LYS A 247 -8.80 13.33 16.69
N ILE A 248 -7.96 12.60 15.95
CA ILE A 248 -6.87 11.81 16.55
C ILE A 248 -5.85 12.74 17.19
N ILE A 249 -5.42 13.80 16.50
CA ILE A 249 -4.47 14.80 17.02
C ILE A 249 -5.04 15.47 18.28
N GLN A 250 -6.32 15.83 18.29
CA GLN A 250 -6.96 16.38 19.48
C GLN A 250 -6.93 15.40 20.66
N LYS A 251 -7.18 14.11 20.43
CA LYS A 251 -7.19 13.07 21.47
C LYS A 251 -5.80 12.72 21.99
N THR A 252 -4.79 12.67 21.11
CA THR A 252 -3.40 12.37 21.49
C THR A 252 -2.74 13.55 22.21
N GLY A 253 -3.27 14.76 22.02
CA GLY A 253 -2.66 16.00 22.51
C GLY A 253 -1.38 16.37 21.76
N LYS A 254 -0.59 17.26 22.34
CA LYS A 254 0.66 17.74 21.74
C LYS A 254 1.69 16.61 21.69
N LEU A 255 2.05 16.19 20.48
CA LEU A 255 3.12 15.22 20.22
C LEU A 255 4.44 15.97 20.06
N CYS A 256 5.38 15.75 20.97
CA CYS A 256 6.71 16.37 20.91
C CYS A 256 7.74 15.37 20.36
N GLY A 257 8.59 15.81 19.43
CA GLY A 257 9.62 15.00 18.79
C GLY A 257 9.09 14.11 17.67
N ASP A 258 9.94 13.20 17.19
CA ASP A 258 9.63 12.31 16.07
C ASP A 258 8.42 11.44 16.36
N THR A 259 7.47 11.45 15.45
CA THR A 259 6.23 10.67 15.54
C THR A 259 6.12 9.71 14.35
N LEU A 260 6.03 8.41 14.63
CA LEU A 260 5.70 7.39 13.62
C LEU A 260 4.19 7.19 13.57
N VAL A 261 3.60 7.31 12.40
CA VAL A 261 2.24 6.83 12.12
C VAL A 261 2.35 5.54 11.33
N LEU A 262 1.84 4.47 11.90
CA LEU A 262 1.99 3.12 11.39
C LEU A 262 0.62 2.61 10.93
N GLY A 263 0.45 2.49 9.59
CA GLY A 263 -0.70 1.83 8.98
C GLY A 263 -0.59 0.31 9.05
N THR A 264 -1.70 -0.39 8.90
CA THR A 264 -1.73 -1.86 8.91
C THR A 264 -2.14 -2.41 7.55
N GLU A 265 -1.26 -3.21 6.94
CA GLU A 265 -1.48 -3.94 5.68
C GLU A 265 -2.06 -3.03 4.57
N GLU A 266 -3.33 -3.19 4.21
CA GLU A 266 -4.02 -2.40 3.17
C GLU A 266 -4.39 -0.99 3.63
N PHE A 267 -4.46 -0.75 4.94
CA PHE A 267 -4.92 0.50 5.55
C PHE A 267 -3.78 1.51 5.69
N MET A 268 -3.35 2.09 4.58
CA MET A 268 -2.20 3.00 4.52
C MET A 268 -2.59 4.47 4.34
N TYR A 269 -3.57 4.77 3.49
CA TYR A 269 -3.89 6.14 3.11
C TYR A 269 -4.31 7.03 4.30
N PRO A 270 -5.22 6.62 5.20
CA PRO A 270 -5.55 7.41 6.37
C PRO A 270 -4.36 7.65 7.31
N ALA A 271 -3.43 6.68 7.40
CA ALA A 271 -2.20 6.84 8.16
C ALA A 271 -1.26 7.90 7.55
N LEU A 272 -1.14 7.94 6.21
CA LEU A 272 -0.38 8.98 5.50
C LEU A 272 -0.99 10.35 5.71
N ILE A 273 -2.32 10.50 5.64
CA ILE A 273 -3.02 11.76 5.88
C ILE A 273 -2.85 12.22 7.33
N LEU A 274 -2.93 11.31 8.30
CA LEU A 274 -2.67 11.62 9.71
C LEU A 274 -1.23 12.12 9.91
N GLY A 275 -0.25 11.41 9.35
CA GLY A 275 1.16 11.83 9.42
C GLY A 275 1.39 13.20 8.78
N TRP A 276 0.79 13.45 7.62
CA TRP A 276 0.86 14.75 6.95
C TRP A 276 0.27 15.87 7.81
N LYS A 277 -0.85 15.64 8.48
CA LYS A 277 -1.49 16.60 9.42
C LYS A 277 -0.65 16.85 10.68
N ILE A 278 0.10 15.85 11.17
CA ILE A 278 1.04 16.03 12.30
C ILE A 278 2.20 16.94 11.90
N GLY A 279 2.69 16.86 10.66
CA GLY A 279 3.67 17.80 10.09
C GLY A 279 5.10 17.24 9.99
N GLU A 280 6.09 18.14 10.01
CA GLU A 280 7.49 17.86 9.61
C GLU A 280 8.17 16.71 10.37
N ASN A 281 7.86 16.55 11.67
CA ASN A 281 8.44 15.50 12.51
C ASN A 281 7.69 14.17 12.42
N ALA A 282 6.77 14.04 11.47
CA ALA A 282 6.04 12.80 11.24
C ALA A 282 6.74 11.90 10.22
N PHE A 283 6.69 10.61 10.49
CA PHE A 283 7.10 9.54 9.60
C PHE A 283 5.94 8.57 9.46
N CYS A 284 5.74 8.03 8.26
CA CYS A 284 4.74 7.00 8.00
C CYS A 284 5.41 5.70 7.61
N HIS A 285 4.85 4.60 8.03
CA HIS A 285 5.25 3.24 7.72
C HIS A 285 4.02 2.32 7.75
N ALA A 286 4.15 1.09 7.27
CA ALA A 286 3.07 0.11 7.32
C ALA A 286 3.59 -1.30 7.63
N THR A 287 2.74 -2.13 8.25
CA THR A 287 2.97 -3.57 8.24
C THR A 287 2.69 -4.12 6.84
N THR A 288 3.30 -5.26 6.49
CA THR A 288 3.17 -5.85 5.16
C THR A 288 3.14 -7.38 5.21
N ARG A 289 2.52 -7.99 4.21
CA ARG A 289 2.53 -9.45 4.00
C ARG A 289 3.76 -9.93 3.23
N SER A 290 4.60 -9.02 2.74
CA SER A 290 5.75 -9.36 1.89
C SER A 290 6.95 -9.78 2.74
N PRO A 291 7.41 -11.05 2.68
CA PRO A 291 8.60 -11.50 3.37
C PRO A 291 9.85 -11.04 2.62
N VAL A 292 10.60 -10.11 3.22
CA VAL A 292 11.86 -9.61 2.70
C VAL A 292 13.01 -10.18 3.53
N GLY A 293 14.07 -10.61 2.87
CA GLY A 293 15.27 -11.06 3.54
C GLY A 293 16.03 -9.91 4.20
N ILE A 294 16.63 -10.18 5.34
CA ILE A 294 17.39 -9.22 6.14
C ILE A 294 18.88 -9.38 5.84
N CYS A 295 19.58 -8.27 5.60
CA CYS A 295 21.02 -8.26 5.40
C CYS A 295 21.65 -7.02 6.02
N SER A 296 22.80 -7.19 6.69
CA SER A 296 23.53 -6.09 7.36
C SER A 296 24.42 -5.29 6.41
N ASP A 297 24.59 -5.72 5.15
CA ASP A 297 25.46 -5.04 4.18
C ASP A 297 25.06 -3.58 4.01
N GLU A 298 26.03 -2.67 3.97
CA GLU A 298 25.81 -1.20 4.03
C GLU A 298 24.79 -0.70 3.02
N ASN A 299 24.85 -1.18 1.79
CA ASN A 299 23.98 -0.75 0.71
C ASN A 299 22.65 -1.50 0.59
N TYR A 300 22.42 -2.52 1.42
CA TYR A 300 21.19 -3.29 1.39
C TYR A 300 20.05 -2.55 2.12
N PRO A 301 18.84 -2.48 1.55
CA PRO A 301 17.79 -1.59 2.09
C PRO A 301 17.13 -2.07 3.37
N ILE A 302 17.10 -3.39 3.64
CA ILE A 302 16.37 -3.97 4.76
C ILE A 302 17.35 -4.59 5.76
N LYS A 303 17.69 -3.79 6.78
CA LYS A 303 18.69 -4.14 7.80
C LYS A 303 18.11 -4.96 8.94
N GLU A 304 16.83 -4.77 9.21
CA GLU A 304 16.13 -5.37 10.32
C GLU A 304 14.69 -5.67 9.92
N GLY A 305 14.12 -6.73 10.47
CA GLY A 305 12.73 -7.09 10.20
C GLY A 305 12.17 -8.00 11.29
N PHE A 306 10.90 -7.82 11.55
CA PHE A 306 10.16 -8.59 12.55
C PHE A 306 8.91 -9.21 11.92
N LYS A 307 8.64 -10.44 12.33
CA LYS A 307 7.44 -11.19 12.01
C LYS A 307 6.44 -11.04 13.14
N ILE A 308 5.26 -10.55 12.84
CA ILE A 308 4.18 -10.33 13.80
C ILE A 308 2.88 -10.95 13.31
N PRO A 309 1.95 -11.31 14.20
CA PRO A 309 0.59 -11.69 13.78
C PRO A 309 -0.09 -10.53 13.05
N SER A 310 -0.91 -10.85 12.05
CA SER A 310 -1.72 -9.86 11.35
C SER A 310 -2.72 -9.18 12.29
N PHE A 311 -3.03 -7.93 12.00
CA PHE A 311 -4.08 -7.17 12.70
C PHE A 311 -5.48 -7.57 12.27
N TYR A 312 -5.62 -8.33 11.17
CA TYR A 312 -6.91 -8.73 10.58
C TYR A 312 -7.21 -10.23 10.74
N ASP A 313 -6.18 -11.07 10.74
CA ASP A 313 -6.34 -12.53 10.77
C ASP A 313 -5.32 -13.16 11.72
N LYS A 314 -5.81 -13.82 12.77
CA LYS A 314 -4.99 -14.47 13.81
C LYS A 314 -4.07 -15.58 13.28
N ASN A 315 -4.39 -16.15 12.12
CA ASN A 315 -3.62 -17.23 11.50
C ASN A 315 -2.60 -16.74 10.47
N ARG A 316 -2.60 -15.43 10.16
CA ARG A 316 -1.71 -14.82 9.18
C ARG A 316 -0.56 -14.11 9.89
N GLU A 317 0.63 -14.22 9.31
CA GLU A 317 1.81 -13.47 9.72
C GLU A 317 2.02 -12.28 8.78
N THR A 318 2.47 -11.18 9.35
CA THR A 318 2.88 -9.96 8.65
C THR A 318 4.25 -9.53 9.12
N TYR A 319 4.81 -8.53 8.47
CA TYR A 319 6.17 -8.08 8.71
C TYR A 319 6.21 -6.57 8.95
N ILE A 320 7.20 -6.12 9.72
CA ILE A 320 7.59 -4.73 9.85
C ILE A 320 9.12 -4.64 9.78
N TYR A 321 9.61 -3.61 9.11
CA TYR A 321 11.03 -3.50 8.78
C TYR A 321 11.63 -2.18 9.25
N ASN A 322 12.96 -2.16 9.49
CA ASN A 322 13.77 -0.96 9.68
C ASN A 322 13.17 0.05 10.67
N LEU A 323 12.69 -0.43 11.79
CA LEU A 323 12.22 0.44 12.86
C LEU A 323 13.40 1.16 13.52
N ARG A 324 13.14 2.36 13.98
CA ARG A 324 14.07 3.14 14.81
C ARG A 324 13.36 3.72 16.01
N LYS A 325 14.07 4.41 16.86
CA LYS A 325 13.50 5.14 17.98
C LYS A 325 12.61 6.29 17.51
N TYR A 326 11.40 6.36 18.07
CA TYR A 326 10.47 7.47 17.94
C TYR A 326 9.97 7.92 19.30
N ASN A 327 9.70 9.23 19.46
CA ASN A 327 9.11 9.75 20.69
C ASN A 327 7.68 9.29 20.85
N ASN A 328 6.94 9.25 19.73
CA ASN A 328 5.54 8.84 19.70
C ASN A 328 5.32 7.84 18.55
N VAL A 329 4.46 6.88 18.76
CA VAL A 329 3.99 5.95 17.71
C VAL A 329 2.48 5.89 17.77
N ILE A 330 1.83 6.10 16.62
CA ILE A 330 0.39 5.93 16.45
C ILE A 330 0.17 4.76 15.50
N ILE A 331 -0.30 3.63 16.03
CA ILE A 331 -0.73 2.50 15.22
C ILE A 331 -2.17 2.75 14.80
N PHE A 332 -2.42 2.90 13.51
CA PHE A 332 -3.74 3.21 12.98
C PHE A 332 -4.23 2.08 12.07
N THR A 333 -5.40 1.52 12.39
CA THR A 333 -5.97 0.34 11.73
C THR A 333 -7.48 0.43 11.59
N ASP A 334 -8.04 -0.15 10.52
CA ASP A 334 -9.47 -0.35 10.31
C ASP A 334 -9.95 -1.76 10.71
N SER A 335 -9.08 -2.55 11.32
CA SER A 335 -9.46 -3.88 11.80
C SER A 335 -10.54 -3.77 12.89
N LYS A 336 -11.65 -4.48 12.69
CA LYS A 336 -12.77 -4.52 13.64
C LYS A 336 -12.42 -5.32 14.90
N GLU A 337 -11.66 -6.40 14.75
CA GLU A 337 -11.24 -7.30 15.82
C GLU A 337 -9.74 -7.54 15.75
N ILE A 338 -8.99 -6.74 16.50
CA ILE A 338 -7.53 -6.83 16.50
C ILE A 338 -7.11 -7.98 17.43
N PRO A 339 -6.38 -9.01 16.94
CA PRO A 339 -5.83 -10.04 17.81
C PRO A 339 -4.90 -9.42 18.87
N GLN A 340 -5.13 -9.69 20.15
CA GLN A 340 -4.31 -9.15 21.25
C GLN A 340 -2.81 -9.38 21.01
N LYS A 341 -2.47 -10.59 20.54
CA LYS A 341 -1.07 -10.95 20.25
C LYS A 341 -0.43 -10.02 19.21
N ALA A 342 -1.19 -9.53 18.20
CA ALA A 342 -0.69 -8.59 17.20
C ALA A 342 -0.30 -7.26 17.86
N ILE A 343 -1.18 -6.73 18.70
CA ILE A 343 -0.96 -5.49 19.44
C ILE A 343 0.31 -5.60 20.30
N TYR A 344 0.36 -6.63 21.16
CA TYR A 344 1.48 -6.76 22.11
C TYR A 344 2.81 -7.10 21.43
N SER A 345 2.80 -7.90 20.35
CA SER A 345 4.02 -8.17 19.60
C SER A 345 4.59 -6.90 18.97
N LEU A 346 3.76 -6.10 18.31
CA LEU A 346 4.21 -4.85 17.70
C LEU A 346 4.64 -3.83 18.76
N ALA A 347 3.86 -3.67 19.83
CA ALA A 347 4.20 -2.77 20.93
C ALA A 347 5.54 -3.16 21.60
N LYS A 348 5.80 -4.46 21.77
CA LYS A 348 7.07 -4.94 22.32
C LYS A 348 8.26 -4.63 21.41
N ILE A 349 8.10 -4.80 20.09
CA ILE A 349 9.13 -4.44 19.13
C ILE A 349 9.43 -2.93 19.23
N LEU A 350 8.40 -2.11 19.26
CA LEU A 350 8.53 -0.66 19.39
C LEU A 350 9.18 -0.25 20.72
N GLU A 351 8.84 -0.93 21.82
CA GLU A 351 9.47 -0.72 23.13
C GLU A 351 10.96 -1.06 23.10
N ASN A 352 11.34 -2.17 22.45
CA ASN A 352 12.73 -2.57 22.26
C ASN A 352 13.54 -1.55 21.45
N HIS A 353 12.88 -0.77 20.58
CA HIS A 353 13.45 0.38 19.86
C HIS A 353 13.34 1.70 20.65
N GLU A 354 13.11 1.63 21.97
CA GLU A 354 13.00 2.79 22.86
C GLU A 354 11.88 3.78 22.50
N CYS A 355 10.84 3.31 21.81
CA CYS A 355 9.65 4.13 21.58
C CYS A 355 8.86 4.29 22.88
N LYS A 356 8.58 5.54 23.27
CA LYS A 356 8.05 5.84 24.63
C LYS A 356 6.53 5.89 24.71
N ASN A 357 5.91 6.49 23.71
CA ASN A 357 4.48 6.76 23.71
C ASN A 357 3.84 5.96 22.57
N ILE A 358 3.16 4.88 22.89
CA ILE A 358 2.50 4.04 21.88
C ILE A 358 0.99 4.21 22.03
N PHE A 359 0.34 4.71 20.98
CA PHE A 359 -1.10 4.89 20.88
C PHE A 359 -1.67 3.91 19.85
N ILE A 360 -2.83 3.37 20.11
CA ILE A 360 -3.58 2.58 19.14
C ILE A 360 -4.85 3.31 18.78
N VAL A 361 -5.05 3.53 17.49
CA VAL A 361 -6.28 4.10 16.92
C VAL A 361 -6.94 3.01 16.09
N LYS A 362 -8.15 2.63 16.52
CA LYS A 362 -8.98 1.62 15.88
C LYS A 362 -10.07 2.28 15.07
N GLY A 363 -10.24 1.87 13.82
CA GLY A 363 -11.39 2.20 13.00
C GLY A 363 -12.64 1.39 13.42
N CYS A 364 -13.82 1.99 13.34
CA CYS A 364 -15.11 1.35 13.60
C CYS A 364 -16.14 1.66 12.51
#